data_18f1e32ab86efe066f35c55071cc989f
#
_entry.id   18f1e32ab86efe066f35c55071cc989f
#
_cell.length_a   1.000
_cell.length_b   1.000
_cell.length_c   1.000
_cell.angle_alpha   90.00
_cell.angle_beta   90.00
_cell.angle_gamma   90.00
#
_symmetry.space_group_name_H-M   'P 1'
#
loop_
_entity.id
_entity.type
_entity.pdbx_description
1 polymer ?
#
loop_
_entity_poly.entity_id
_entity_poly.type
_entity_poly.pdbx_seq_one_letter_code
_entity_poly.pdbx_strand_id
1 'polypeptide(L)'
;MDKLKNAQYFTKLDICWGYNNIWIKERDKWKTAFKTKLGIFKPIVMFFGLCNSPVIFQKMIDILFLVPLMKGWILVYIDDILIFAPNKELLKKYTHKILQILANNDLYLNLEKCKFKKEEIKYLGFIISSRQIKIDPKKVYRILYWPKPKTVHQVHLFLGFGNFYHRFIYHYSKLARPLINLTKKDQLFS
;
A
#
# COMPACT_ATOMS: atom_id res chain seq x y z
N MET A 1 -1.83 -2.10 13.93
CA MET A 1 -1.67 -0.83 14.67
C MET A 1 -0.88 -0.98 15.96
N ASP A 2 -0.97 -2.11 16.62
CA ASP A 2 -0.25 -2.35 17.89
C ASP A 2 1.28 -2.24 17.81
N LYS A 3 1.86 -2.56 16.66
CA LYS A 3 3.31 -2.44 16.43
C LYS A 3 3.85 -1.00 16.51
N LEU A 4 2.99 0.02 16.36
CA LEU A 4 3.38 1.43 16.34
C LEU A 4 3.30 2.14 17.70
N LYS A 5 2.82 1.45 18.76
CA LYS A 5 2.54 2.07 20.08
C LYS A 5 3.72 2.83 20.71
N ASN A 6 4.95 2.36 20.49
CA ASN A 6 6.16 2.96 21.07
C ASN A 6 7.01 3.72 20.04
N ALA A 7 6.49 3.91 18.83
CA ALA A 7 7.23 4.58 17.77
C ALA A 7 7.13 6.09 17.91
N GLN A 8 8.27 6.79 17.94
CA GLN A 8 8.35 8.26 17.97
C GLN A 8 8.92 8.82 16.67
N TYR A 9 9.75 8.05 15.99
CA TYR A 9 10.44 8.49 14.79
C TYR A 9 10.22 7.50 13.65
N PHE A 10 10.06 8.05 12.46
CA PHE A 10 9.67 7.32 11.25
C PHE A 10 10.58 7.64 10.09
N THR A 11 10.86 6.64 9.27
CA THR A 11 11.47 6.78 7.94
C THR A 11 10.59 6.05 6.95
N LYS A 12 10.19 6.73 5.87
CA LYS A 12 9.51 6.12 4.73
C LYS A 12 10.47 6.00 3.57
N LEU A 13 10.54 4.82 2.98
CA LEU A 13 11.27 4.56 1.74
C LEU A 13 10.27 4.14 0.66
N ASP A 14 10.55 4.50 -0.59
CA ASP A 14 9.74 4.19 -1.78
C ASP A 14 10.65 3.48 -2.78
N ILE A 15 10.34 2.21 -3.10
CA ILE A 15 11.14 1.43 -4.05
C ILE A 15 10.85 1.90 -5.46
N CYS A 16 11.90 2.18 -6.22
CA CYS A 16 11.80 2.58 -7.60
C CYS A 16 11.57 1.36 -8.50
N TRP A 17 10.54 1.43 -9.38
CA TRP A 17 10.31 0.43 -10.44
C TRP A 17 10.17 -1.00 -9.91
N GLY A 18 9.55 -1.19 -8.74
CA GLY A 18 9.52 -2.45 -8.01
C GLY A 18 9.23 -3.68 -8.87
N TYR A 19 8.19 -3.65 -9.69
CA TYR A 19 7.83 -4.77 -10.55
C TYR A 19 8.88 -5.10 -11.61
N ASN A 20 9.55 -4.09 -12.16
CA ASN A 20 10.56 -4.27 -13.19
C ASN A 20 11.83 -4.97 -12.69
N ASN A 21 12.00 -5.11 -11.36
CA ASN A 21 13.10 -5.86 -10.77
C ASN A 21 12.83 -7.37 -10.70
N ILE A 22 11.65 -7.84 -11.14
CA ILE A 22 11.29 -9.27 -11.11
C ILE A 22 11.23 -9.84 -12.52
N TRP A 23 12.07 -10.82 -12.77
CA TRP A 23 12.11 -11.53 -14.05
C TRP A 23 10.93 -12.47 -14.21
N ILE A 24 10.33 -12.46 -15.42
CA ILE A 24 9.32 -13.45 -15.82
C ILE A 24 10.03 -14.73 -16.21
N LYS A 25 9.56 -15.86 -15.65
CA LYS A 25 10.11 -17.18 -16.02
C LYS A 25 10.02 -17.38 -17.54
N GLU A 26 11.05 -17.98 -18.15
CA GLU A 26 11.14 -18.17 -19.60
C GLU A 26 9.88 -18.82 -20.19
N ARG A 27 9.42 -19.89 -19.56
CA ARG A 27 8.21 -20.62 -19.96
C ARG A 27 6.90 -19.83 -19.86
N ASP A 28 6.88 -18.69 -19.14
CA ASP A 28 5.69 -17.88 -18.87
C ASP A 28 5.68 -16.57 -19.66
N LYS A 29 6.79 -16.19 -20.33
CA LYS A 29 6.90 -14.93 -21.09
C LYS A 29 5.85 -14.79 -22.18
N TRP A 30 5.46 -15.88 -22.83
CA TRP A 30 4.44 -15.86 -23.87
C TRP A 30 3.06 -15.42 -23.37
N LYS A 31 2.74 -15.65 -22.08
CA LYS A 31 1.46 -15.23 -21.44
C LYS A 31 1.32 -13.72 -21.34
N THR A 32 2.42 -13.02 -21.40
CA THR A 32 2.49 -11.55 -21.26
C THR A 32 2.77 -10.86 -22.60
N ALA A 33 2.78 -11.64 -23.70
CA ALA A 33 3.03 -11.13 -25.04
C ALA A 33 1.97 -10.12 -25.47
N PHE A 34 2.39 -9.05 -26.13
CA PHE A 34 1.53 -8.04 -26.72
C PHE A 34 1.91 -7.74 -28.16
N LYS A 35 0.89 -7.41 -28.96
CA LYS A 35 1.07 -7.10 -30.38
C LYS A 35 1.15 -5.58 -30.60
N THR A 36 2.09 -5.18 -31.43
CA THR A 36 2.24 -3.79 -31.91
C THR A 36 2.27 -3.77 -33.43
N LYS A 37 2.35 -2.58 -34.02
CA LYS A 37 2.58 -2.42 -35.47
C LYS A 37 3.92 -3.00 -35.92
N LEU A 38 4.90 -3.10 -35.03
CA LEU A 38 6.24 -3.61 -35.29
C LEU A 38 6.38 -5.11 -35.03
N GLY A 39 5.34 -5.78 -34.53
CA GLY A 39 5.36 -7.22 -34.26
C GLY A 39 4.87 -7.58 -32.84
N ILE A 40 5.18 -8.81 -32.43
CA ILE A 40 4.83 -9.36 -31.12
C ILE A 40 6.05 -9.28 -30.21
N PHE A 41 5.85 -8.65 -29.03
CA PHE A 41 6.89 -8.50 -28.02
C PHE A 41 6.52 -9.31 -26.77
N LYS A 42 7.54 -9.87 -26.13
CA LYS A 42 7.42 -10.62 -24.87
C LYS A 42 8.25 -9.91 -23.80
N PRO A 43 7.63 -9.29 -22.79
CA PRO A 43 8.38 -8.72 -21.67
C PRO A 43 9.22 -9.76 -20.96
N ILE A 44 10.40 -9.35 -20.52
CA ILE A 44 11.31 -10.20 -19.76
C ILE A 44 11.17 -9.98 -18.24
N VAL A 45 10.64 -8.85 -17.84
CA VAL A 45 10.38 -8.47 -16.44
C VAL A 45 8.90 -8.19 -16.24
N MET A 46 8.45 -8.25 -14.98
CA MET A 46 7.07 -7.88 -14.63
C MET A 46 6.84 -6.38 -14.86
N PHE A 47 5.60 -6.01 -15.13
CA PHE A 47 5.20 -4.63 -15.40
C PHE A 47 3.81 -4.34 -14.81
N PHE A 48 3.43 -3.05 -14.80
CA PHE A 48 2.11 -2.61 -14.37
C PHE A 48 1.02 -3.15 -15.32
N GLY A 49 -0.06 -3.66 -14.74
CA GLY A 49 -1.20 -4.24 -15.48
C GLY A 49 -1.29 -5.76 -15.44
N LEU A 50 -0.22 -6.46 -15.06
CA LEU A 50 -0.33 -7.89 -14.76
C LEU A 50 -1.08 -8.10 -13.45
N CYS A 51 -2.11 -8.94 -13.48
CA CYS A 51 -3.03 -9.17 -12.37
C CYS A 51 -2.33 -9.65 -11.09
N ASN A 52 -1.27 -10.45 -11.23
CA ASN A 52 -0.54 -11.07 -10.12
C ASN A 52 0.75 -10.33 -9.72
N SER A 53 1.15 -9.26 -10.43
CA SER A 53 2.37 -8.50 -10.10
C SER A 53 2.40 -8.00 -8.65
N PRO A 54 1.33 -7.39 -8.10
CA PRO A 54 1.35 -6.92 -6.72
C PRO A 54 1.60 -8.03 -5.71
N VAL A 55 0.96 -9.20 -5.89
CA VAL A 55 1.08 -10.34 -4.97
C VAL A 55 2.48 -10.96 -5.02
N ILE A 56 3.04 -11.12 -6.23
CA ILE A 56 4.38 -11.69 -6.40
C ILE A 56 5.43 -10.75 -5.81
N PHE A 57 5.32 -9.46 -6.08
CA PHE A 57 6.24 -8.47 -5.53
C PHE A 57 6.16 -8.41 -4.00
N GLN A 58 4.94 -8.34 -3.43
CA GLN A 58 4.76 -8.37 -1.98
C GLN A 58 5.40 -9.60 -1.35
N LYS A 59 5.20 -10.79 -1.94
CA LYS A 59 5.82 -12.03 -1.45
C LYS A 59 7.35 -11.98 -1.47
N MET A 60 7.94 -11.43 -2.54
CA MET A 60 9.39 -11.24 -2.63
C MET A 60 9.90 -10.31 -1.53
N ILE A 61 9.25 -9.18 -1.33
CA ILE A 61 9.59 -8.19 -0.32
C ILE A 61 9.42 -8.75 1.11
N ASP A 62 8.35 -9.53 1.35
CA ASP A 62 8.14 -10.18 2.66
C ASP A 62 9.25 -11.18 3.00
N ILE A 63 9.74 -11.93 2.02
CA ILE A 63 10.89 -12.84 2.19
C ILE A 63 12.16 -12.03 2.46
N LEU A 64 12.40 -10.97 1.67
CA LEU A 64 13.58 -10.13 1.79
C LEU A 64 13.70 -9.46 3.16
N PHE A 65 12.57 -8.99 3.67
CA PHE A 65 12.48 -8.31 4.97
C PHE A 65 11.93 -9.20 6.10
N LEU A 66 12.00 -10.53 5.97
CA LEU A 66 11.42 -11.46 6.94
C LEU A 66 11.85 -11.13 8.37
N VAL A 67 13.15 -10.98 8.63
CA VAL A 67 13.69 -10.71 9.98
C VAL A 67 13.23 -9.36 10.53
N PRO A 68 13.34 -8.23 9.80
CA PRO A 68 12.79 -6.95 10.22
C PRO A 68 11.27 -6.97 10.49
N LEU A 69 10.49 -7.66 9.65
CA LEU A 69 9.04 -7.81 9.80
C LEU A 69 8.67 -8.61 11.07
N MET A 70 9.38 -9.73 11.33
CA MET A 70 9.19 -10.54 12.54
C MET A 70 9.53 -9.77 13.81
N LYS A 71 10.62 -9.00 13.79
CA LYS A 71 11.02 -8.11 14.90
C LYS A 71 10.09 -6.90 15.08
N GLY A 72 9.22 -6.63 14.13
CA GLY A 72 8.13 -5.67 14.24
C GLY A 72 8.53 -4.19 14.25
N TRP A 73 9.66 -3.82 13.64
CA TRP A 73 10.10 -2.42 13.52
C TRP A 73 10.02 -1.85 12.10
N ILE A 74 9.45 -2.63 11.16
CA ILE A 74 9.05 -2.15 9.83
C ILE A 74 7.62 -2.60 9.50
N LEU A 75 7.00 -1.85 8.60
CA LEU A 75 5.83 -2.24 7.83
C LEU A 75 6.16 -2.08 6.35
N VAL A 76 5.70 -3.01 5.54
CA VAL A 76 5.92 -2.99 4.10
C VAL A 76 4.61 -3.23 3.38
N TYR A 77 4.35 -2.43 2.38
CA TYR A 77 3.21 -2.61 1.49
C TYR A 77 3.63 -2.26 0.06
N ILE A 78 3.83 -3.30 -0.75
CA ILE A 78 4.35 -3.17 -2.11
C ILE A 78 5.65 -2.32 -2.12
N ASP A 79 5.65 -1.16 -2.77
CA ASP A 79 6.83 -0.28 -2.91
C ASP A 79 7.08 0.60 -1.67
N ASP A 80 6.11 0.71 -0.75
CA ASP A 80 6.16 1.58 0.42
C ASP A 80 6.71 0.85 1.65
N ILE A 81 7.87 1.24 2.15
CA ILE A 81 8.48 0.73 3.39
C ILE A 81 8.39 1.79 4.47
N LEU A 82 7.81 1.47 5.63
CA LEU A 82 7.80 2.30 6.82
C LEU A 82 8.68 1.69 7.89
N ILE A 83 9.73 2.39 8.28
CA ILE A 83 10.64 2.02 9.38
C ILE A 83 10.31 2.93 10.56
N PHE A 84 10.27 2.38 11.76
CA PHE A 84 9.94 3.15 12.95
C PHE A 84 10.71 2.67 14.19
N ALA A 85 10.95 3.62 15.11
CA ALA A 85 11.69 3.37 16.33
C ALA A 85 11.31 4.35 17.44
N PRO A 86 11.58 4.02 18.72
CA PRO A 86 11.34 4.93 19.85
C PRO A 86 12.34 6.11 19.92
N ASN A 87 13.50 6.01 19.31
CA ASN A 87 14.51 7.07 19.29
C ASN A 87 15.24 7.18 17.93
N LYS A 88 15.92 8.30 17.72
CA LYS A 88 16.59 8.63 16.45
C LYS A 88 17.76 7.70 16.13
N GLU A 89 18.49 7.26 17.14
CA GLU A 89 19.69 6.41 16.95
C GLU A 89 19.29 5.02 16.47
N LEU A 90 18.28 4.45 17.11
CA LEU A 90 17.74 3.14 16.72
C LEU A 90 17.10 3.21 15.34
N LEU A 91 16.38 4.29 15.03
CA LEU A 91 15.84 4.52 13.69
C LEU A 91 16.94 4.57 12.64
N LYS A 92 18.07 5.26 12.93
CA LYS A 92 19.23 5.32 12.03
C LYS A 92 19.80 3.92 11.79
N LYS A 93 19.97 3.12 12.85
CA LYS A 93 20.45 1.74 12.76
C LYS A 93 19.53 0.86 11.91
N TYR A 94 18.22 0.95 12.13
CA TYR A 94 17.22 0.19 11.36
C TYR A 94 17.20 0.63 9.90
N THR A 95 17.21 1.94 9.64
CA THR A 95 17.25 2.50 8.28
C THR A 95 18.48 2.00 7.53
N HIS A 96 19.67 2.07 8.16
CA HIS A 96 20.91 1.59 7.55
C HIS A 96 20.83 0.10 7.18
N LYS A 97 20.27 -0.72 8.07
CA LYS A 97 20.08 -2.16 7.81
C LYS A 97 19.15 -2.41 6.61
N ILE A 98 18.05 -1.66 6.48
CA ILE A 98 17.15 -1.80 5.34
C ILE A 98 17.86 -1.36 4.04
N LEU A 99 18.59 -0.25 4.08
CA LEU A 99 19.36 0.22 2.93
C LEU A 99 20.41 -0.81 2.46
N GLN A 100 21.08 -1.49 3.39
CA GLN A 100 22.01 -2.57 3.05
C GLN A 100 21.30 -3.75 2.38
N ILE A 101 20.14 -4.16 2.90
CA ILE A 101 19.35 -5.24 2.31
C ILE A 101 18.92 -4.86 0.88
N LEU A 102 18.43 -3.63 0.68
CA LEU A 102 18.03 -3.14 -0.65
C LEU A 102 19.22 -3.11 -1.62
N ALA A 103 20.36 -2.57 -1.19
CA ALA A 103 21.58 -2.51 -2.01
C ALA A 103 22.08 -3.91 -2.41
N ASN A 104 22.07 -4.87 -1.48
CA ASN A 104 22.52 -6.25 -1.74
C ASN A 104 21.58 -7.01 -2.72
N ASN A 105 20.40 -6.47 -2.99
CA ASN A 105 19.39 -7.07 -3.88
C ASN A 105 19.04 -6.18 -5.08
N ASP A 106 19.90 -5.21 -5.41
CA ASP A 106 19.75 -4.30 -6.55
C ASP A 106 18.40 -3.55 -6.59
N LEU A 107 17.83 -3.28 -5.41
CA LEU A 107 16.59 -2.52 -5.28
C LEU A 107 16.89 -1.04 -5.01
N TYR A 108 16.48 -0.20 -5.94
CA TYR A 108 16.74 1.24 -5.89
C TYR A 108 15.57 2.01 -5.28
N LEU A 109 15.88 3.18 -4.69
CA LEU A 109 14.90 4.04 -4.04
C LEU A 109 14.63 5.30 -4.85
N ASN A 110 13.38 5.74 -4.86
CA ASN A 110 12.99 7.06 -5.31
C ASN A 110 13.21 8.08 -4.18
N LEU A 111 14.37 8.74 -4.19
CA LEU A 111 14.79 9.65 -3.12
C LEU A 111 13.83 10.82 -2.90
N GLU A 112 13.18 11.33 -3.94
CA GLU A 112 12.23 12.44 -3.84
C GLU A 112 10.98 12.07 -3.00
N LYS A 113 10.58 10.81 -3.06
CA LYS A 113 9.44 10.29 -2.28
C LYS A 113 9.85 9.79 -0.90
N CYS A 114 11.14 9.54 -0.67
CA CYS A 114 11.64 9.11 0.64
C CYS A 114 11.54 10.24 1.67
N LYS A 115 11.21 9.87 2.90
CA LYS A 115 11.16 10.79 4.05
C LYS A 115 11.92 10.18 5.21
N PHE A 116 12.91 10.89 5.72
CA PHE A 116 13.81 10.40 6.77
C PHE A 116 13.58 11.13 8.10
N LYS A 117 13.69 10.42 9.21
CA LYS A 117 13.73 10.93 10.60
C LYS A 117 12.57 11.89 10.93
N LYS A 118 11.35 11.54 10.54
CA LYS A 118 10.15 12.35 10.81
C LYS A 118 9.48 11.90 12.11
N GLU A 119 8.86 12.83 12.83
CA GLU A 119 8.01 12.55 14.02
C GLU A 119 6.55 12.33 13.60
N GLU A 120 6.19 12.80 12.42
CA GLU A 120 4.91 12.55 11.77
C GLU A 120 5.14 12.21 10.29
N ILE A 121 4.43 11.21 9.78
CA ILE A 121 4.62 10.74 8.42
C ILE A 121 3.30 10.29 7.77
N LYS A 122 3.19 10.53 6.47
CA LYS A 122 2.09 10.01 5.66
C LYS A 122 2.43 8.63 5.10
N TYR A 123 1.59 7.63 5.43
CA TYR A 123 1.76 6.26 4.99
C TYR A 123 0.40 5.62 4.67
N LEU A 124 0.23 5.10 3.46
CA LEU A 124 -0.99 4.42 3.00
C LEU A 124 -2.31 5.18 3.25
N GLY A 125 -2.28 6.51 3.12
CA GLY A 125 -3.46 7.34 3.34
C GLY A 125 -3.74 7.68 4.80
N PHE A 126 -2.81 7.37 5.70
CA PHE A 126 -2.84 7.75 7.11
C PHE A 126 -1.72 8.74 7.43
N ILE A 127 -1.95 9.56 8.43
CA ILE A 127 -0.94 10.37 9.10
C ILE A 127 -0.63 9.67 10.40
N ILE A 128 0.62 9.22 10.53
CA ILE A 128 1.12 8.44 11.68
C ILE A 128 2.05 9.33 12.48
N SER A 129 1.80 9.45 13.78
CA SER A 129 2.66 10.12 14.75
C SER A 129 2.77 9.30 16.02
N SER A 130 3.65 9.68 16.95
CA SER A 130 3.84 9.00 18.23
C SER A 130 2.58 8.95 19.10
N ARG A 131 1.67 9.91 18.94
CA ARG A 131 0.47 10.06 19.77
C ARG A 131 -0.79 9.46 19.13
N GLN A 132 -0.85 9.42 17.80
CA GLN A 132 -2.10 9.08 17.11
C GLN A 132 -1.88 8.66 15.66
N ILE A 133 -2.84 7.91 15.14
CA ILE A 133 -2.98 7.62 13.72
C ILE A 133 -4.27 8.28 13.27
N LYS A 134 -4.16 9.16 12.27
CA LYS A 134 -5.30 9.88 11.66
C LYS A 134 -5.44 9.49 10.21
N ILE A 135 -6.65 9.58 9.68
CA ILE A 135 -6.88 9.53 8.23
C ILE A 135 -6.31 10.83 7.61
N ASP A 136 -5.65 10.72 6.45
CA ASP A 136 -5.23 11.91 5.70
C ASP A 136 -6.47 12.78 5.38
N PRO A 137 -6.51 14.07 5.77
CA PRO A 137 -7.63 14.97 5.53
C PRO A 137 -8.09 15.00 4.07
N LYS A 138 -7.17 14.83 3.12
CA LYS A 138 -7.51 14.72 1.69
C LYS A 138 -8.41 13.52 1.38
N LYS A 139 -8.29 12.44 2.14
CA LYS A 139 -9.15 11.24 1.99
C LYS A 139 -10.51 11.46 2.64
N VAL A 140 -10.54 12.13 3.81
CA VAL A 140 -11.79 12.53 4.47
C VAL A 140 -12.59 13.46 3.58
N TYR A 141 -11.94 14.46 2.99
CA TYR A 141 -12.55 15.39 2.06
C TYR A 141 -13.21 14.68 0.88
N ARG A 142 -12.55 13.65 0.30
CA ARG A 142 -13.13 12.86 -0.79
C ARG A 142 -14.40 12.12 -0.39
N ILE A 143 -14.55 11.70 0.87
CA ILE A 143 -15.78 11.08 1.37
C ILE A 143 -16.90 12.12 1.49
N LEU A 144 -16.59 13.27 2.07
CA LEU A 144 -17.54 14.36 2.29
C LEU A 144 -18.15 14.88 0.98
N TYR A 145 -17.35 14.97 -0.07
CA TYR A 145 -17.76 15.42 -1.40
C TYR A 145 -18.01 14.28 -2.39
N TRP A 146 -18.21 13.06 -1.88
CA TRP A 146 -18.57 11.95 -2.75
C TRP A 146 -19.95 12.17 -3.36
N PRO A 147 -20.10 12.08 -4.69
CA PRO A 147 -21.41 12.29 -5.32
C PRO A 147 -22.40 11.22 -4.86
N LYS A 148 -23.66 11.60 -4.68
CA LYS A 148 -24.73 10.65 -4.31
C LYS A 148 -24.76 9.49 -5.30
N PRO A 149 -24.61 8.23 -4.82
CA PRO A 149 -24.67 7.05 -5.69
C PRO A 149 -26.02 6.95 -6.39
N LYS A 150 -26.01 6.74 -7.68
CA LYS A 150 -27.23 6.58 -8.53
C LYS A 150 -27.42 5.14 -9.02
N THR A 151 -26.45 4.26 -8.78
CA THR A 151 -26.48 2.85 -9.20
C THR A 151 -25.91 1.95 -8.12
N VAL A 152 -26.29 0.67 -8.13
CA VAL A 152 -25.73 -0.37 -7.23
C VAL A 152 -24.21 -0.42 -7.32
N HIS A 153 -23.65 -0.31 -8.53
CA HIS A 153 -22.20 -0.28 -8.72
C HIS A 153 -21.54 0.90 -7.99
N GLN A 154 -22.13 2.08 -8.06
CA GLN A 154 -21.61 3.27 -7.34
C GLN A 154 -21.72 3.12 -5.82
N VAL A 155 -22.78 2.44 -5.32
CA VAL A 155 -22.90 2.09 -3.89
C VAL A 155 -21.77 1.13 -3.47
N HIS A 156 -21.47 0.11 -4.27
CA HIS A 156 -20.33 -0.79 -3.99
C HIS A 156 -18.98 -0.04 -3.94
N LEU A 157 -18.76 0.89 -4.87
CA LEU A 157 -17.54 1.72 -4.87
C LEU A 157 -17.44 2.58 -3.59
N PHE A 158 -18.53 3.23 -3.19
CA PHE A 158 -18.58 4.04 -1.97
C PHE A 158 -18.35 3.19 -0.72
N LEU A 159 -19.06 2.06 -0.59
CA LEU A 159 -18.91 1.13 0.53
C LEU A 159 -17.49 0.53 0.59
N GLY A 160 -16.91 0.16 -0.55
CA GLY A 160 -15.54 -0.33 -0.63
C GLY A 160 -14.53 0.69 -0.12
N PHE A 161 -14.69 1.97 -0.52
CA PHE A 161 -13.86 3.06 -0.03
C PHE A 161 -14.07 3.31 1.48
N GLY A 162 -15.33 3.39 1.94
CA GLY A 162 -15.66 3.60 3.35
C GLY A 162 -15.19 2.47 4.26
N ASN A 163 -15.27 1.22 3.78
CA ASN A 163 -14.84 0.04 4.53
C ASN A 163 -13.35 0.03 4.86
N PHE A 164 -12.51 0.61 4.00
CA PHE A 164 -11.08 0.77 4.29
C PHE A 164 -10.85 1.61 5.55
N TYR A 165 -11.73 2.56 5.84
CA TYR A 165 -11.65 3.47 6.98
C TYR A 165 -12.62 3.13 8.12
N HIS A 166 -13.31 1.98 8.07
CA HIS A 166 -14.38 1.62 9.01
C HIS A 166 -13.98 1.74 10.49
N ARG A 167 -12.72 1.47 10.84
CA ARG A 167 -12.19 1.58 12.21
C ARG A 167 -12.18 3.00 12.77
N PHE A 168 -12.25 4.01 11.92
CA PHE A 168 -12.26 5.43 12.30
C PHE A 168 -13.65 6.03 12.26
N ILE A 169 -14.67 5.26 11.86
CA ILE A 169 -16.06 5.71 11.75
C ILE A 169 -16.88 5.02 12.85
N TYR A 170 -17.33 5.84 13.78
CA TYR A 170 -18.15 5.35 14.87
C TYR A 170 -19.45 4.74 14.32
N HIS A 171 -19.83 3.55 14.82
CA HIS A 171 -20.99 2.79 14.36
C HIS A 171 -21.09 2.55 12.85
N TYR A 172 -19.94 2.40 12.16
CA TYR A 172 -19.88 2.19 10.71
C TYR A 172 -20.91 1.18 10.19
N SER A 173 -21.05 0.02 10.84
CA SER A 173 -21.97 -1.04 10.40
C SER A 173 -23.43 -0.59 10.39
N LYS A 174 -23.85 0.24 11.36
CA LYS A 174 -25.21 0.82 11.40
C LYS A 174 -25.42 1.83 10.27
N LEU A 175 -24.41 2.69 10.04
CA LEU A 175 -24.44 3.71 8.98
C LEU A 175 -24.41 3.09 7.58
N ALA A 176 -23.64 2.02 7.38
CA ALA A 176 -23.51 1.34 6.09
C ALA A 176 -24.70 0.43 5.75
N ARG A 177 -25.47 -0.03 6.75
CA ARG A 177 -26.56 -1.00 6.57
C ARG A 177 -27.62 -0.59 5.53
N PRO A 178 -28.13 0.66 5.50
CA PRO A 178 -29.08 1.08 4.46
C PRO A 178 -28.51 0.95 3.05
N LEU A 179 -27.25 1.38 2.85
CA LEU A 179 -26.55 1.28 1.57
C LEU A 179 -26.30 -0.18 1.16
N ILE A 180 -25.92 -1.04 2.11
CA ILE A 180 -25.74 -2.47 1.86
C ILE A 180 -27.08 -3.10 1.42
N ASN A 181 -28.20 -2.68 2.00
CA ASN A 181 -29.50 -3.18 1.59
C ASN A 181 -29.82 -2.84 0.12
N LEU A 182 -29.42 -1.66 -0.38
CA LEU A 182 -29.62 -1.29 -1.79
C LEU A 182 -28.81 -2.16 -2.78
N THR A 183 -27.84 -2.94 -2.29
CA THR A 183 -27.04 -3.83 -3.15
C THR A 183 -27.60 -5.25 -3.27
N LYS A 184 -28.67 -5.58 -2.57
CA LYS A 184 -29.31 -6.90 -2.62
C LYS A 184 -30.10 -7.10 -3.92
N LYS A 185 -30.09 -8.35 -4.45
CA LYS A 185 -30.68 -8.69 -5.75
C LYS A 185 -32.16 -8.32 -5.91
N ASP A 186 -32.96 -8.36 -4.85
CA ASP A 186 -34.43 -8.22 -4.91
C ASP A 186 -34.92 -6.84 -4.43
N GLN A 187 -34.04 -5.84 -4.39
CA GLN A 187 -34.42 -4.50 -3.97
C GLN A 187 -34.39 -3.50 -5.13
N LEU A 188 -35.50 -2.77 -5.30
CA LEU A 188 -35.55 -1.62 -6.19
C LEU A 188 -34.60 -0.54 -5.68
N PHE A 189 -33.73 -0.07 -6.57
CA PHE A 189 -32.83 1.03 -6.27
C PHE A 189 -33.60 2.35 -6.32
N SER A 190 -33.95 2.88 -5.19
CA SER A 190 -34.64 4.16 -5.05
C SER A 190 -33.89 5.13 -4.12
#